data_ad6243fe6873946d601571f49247657c
#
_entry.id   ad6243fe6873946d601571f49247657c
#
_cell.length_a   1.000
_cell.length_b   1.000
_cell.length_c   1.000
_cell.angle_alpha   90.00
_cell.angle_beta   90.00
_cell.angle_gamma   90.00
#
_symmetry.space_group_name_H-M   'P 1'
#
loop_
_entity.id
_entity.type
_entity.pdbx_description
1 polymer ?
#
loop_
_entity_poly.entity_id
_entity_poly.type
_entity_poly.pdbx_seq_one_letter_code
_entity_poly.pdbx_strand_id
1 'polypeptide(L)'
;KEVSYFYESGGKRIDILDKASYSFEKGTLYTIVGPSGSGKTTTLTLAGALEEPKSGCVCFEGKDIREIGYTRYRNSKIGIVFQAYNLLPYLTPLENVLAAMEITSNPIKNKKERARELLTRMGITEDQMNRNINKLSGGEQQRVAIARAISTNAEVILADEPTGNLDVDT
;
A
#
# COMPACT_ATOMS: atom_id res chain seq x y z
N LYS A 1 -14.52 -12.67 1.45
CA LYS A 1 -15.70 -13.49 1.80
C LYS A 1 -15.22 -14.69 2.56
N GLU A 2 -15.67 -14.86 3.81
CA GLU A 2 -15.34 -15.96 4.72
C GLU A 2 -13.84 -16.25 4.84
N VAL A 3 -13.03 -15.20 4.89
CA VAL A 3 -11.59 -15.29 4.92
C VAL A 3 -11.14 -15.77 6.31
N SER A 4 -10.37 -16.87 6.33
CA SER A 4 -9.64 -17.29 7.53
C SER A 4 -8.15 -17.23 7.28
N TYR A 5 -7.42 -16.81 8.31
CA TYR A 5 -5.96 -16.73 8.27
C TYR A 5 -5.37 -17.02 9.64
N PHE A 6 -4.29 -17.78 9.67
CA PHE A 6 -3.56 -18.14 10.88
C PHE A 6 -2.06 -18.23 10.59
N TYR A 7 -1.28 -18.01 11.63
CA TYR A 7 0.15 -18.33 11.66
C TYR A 7 0.39 -19.63 12.43
N GLU A 8 1.45 -20.32 12.07
CA GLU A 8 1.99 -21.44 12.85
C GLU A 8 3.33 -21.02 13.46
N SER A 9 3.44 -21.07 14.76
CA SER A 9 4.67 -20.72 15.47
C SER A 9 4.90 -21.72 16.61
N GLY A 10 6.07 -22.38 16.62
CA GLY A 10 6.43 -23.36 17.65
C GLY A 10 5.44 -24.52 17.78
N GLY A 11 4.83 -24.97 16.68
CA GLY A 11 3.82 -26.04 16.70
C GLY A 11 2.44 -25.62 17.21
N LYS A 12 2.24 -24.32 17.46
CA LYS A 12 0.93 -23.76 17.85
C LYS A 12 0.36 -22.94 16.70
N ARG A 13 -0.92 -23.14 16.45
CA ARG A 13 -1.72 -22.32 15.54
C ARG A 13 -2.24 -21.08 16.28
N ILE A 14 -2.06 -19.93 15.67
CA ILE A 14 -2.55 -18.63 16.15
C ILE A 14 -3.51 -18.11 15.09
N ASP A 15 -4.81 -18.20 15.36
CA ASP A 15 -5.85 -17.72 14.46
C ASP A 15 -5.90 -16.17 14.53
N ILE A 16 -5.84 -15.54 13.36
CA ILE A 16 -5.88 -14.07 13.20
C ILE A 16 -7.23 -13.63 12.65
N LEU A 17 -7.74 -14.34 11.65
CA LEU A 17 -9.06 -14.11 11.07
C LEU A 17 -9.80 -15.47 11.04
N ASP A 18 -11.07 -15.46 11.46
CA ASP A 18 -11.95 -16.62 11.37
C ASP A 18 -13.20 -16.23 10.59
N LYS A 19 -13.34 -16.79 9.38
CA LYS A 19 -14.47 -16.57 8.45
C LYS A 19 -14.90 -15.10 8.32
N ALA A 20 -13.93 -14.19 8.36
CA ALA A 20 -14.17 -12.77 8.29
C ALA A 20 -14.71 -12.39 6.90
N SER A 21 -15.76 -11.57 6.88
CA SER A 21 -16.35 -11.05 5.65
C SER A 21 -16.52 -9.55 5.77
N TYR A 22 -15.94 -8.81 4.82
CA TYR A 22 -16.06 -7.36 4.69
C TYR A 22 -16.42 -7.00 3.26
N SER A 23 -17.11 -5.87 3.08
CA SER A 23 -17.41 -5.29 1.79
C SER A 23 -17.04 -3.81 1.79
N PHE A 24 -16.34 -3.38 0.76
CA PHE A 24 -15.88 -2.01 0.58
C PHE A 24 -16.40 -1.45 -0.73
N GLU A 25 -17.01 -0.28 -0.68
CA GLU A 25 -17.60 0.39 -1.83
C GLU A 25 -16.62 1.36 -2.48
N LYS A 26 -16.68 1.46 -3.80
CA LYS A 26 -15.86 2.40 -4.57
C LYS A 26 -16.18 3.85 -4.18
N GLY A 27 -15.12 4.66 -4.06
CA GLY A 27 -15.25 6.08 -3.73
C GLY A 27 -15.47 6.35 -2.24
N THR A 28 -15.42 5.33 -1.38
CA THR A 28 -15.62 5.46 0.06
C THR A 28 -14.29 5.25 0.80
N LEU A 29 -14.02 6.09 1.80
CA LEU A 29 -12.91 5.93 2.73
C LEU A 29 -13.36 5.05 3.91
N TYR A 30 -12.65 3.97 4.15
CA TYR A 30 -12.86 3.08 5.29
C TYR A 30 -11.69 3.12 6.25
N THR A 31 -11.98 3.14 7.54
CA THR A 31 -10.98 3.02 8.59
C THR A 31 -11.21 1.73 9.37
N ILE A 32 -10.20 0.88 9.42
CA ILE A 32 -10.22 -0.36 10.22
C ILE A 32 -9.55 -0.06 11.55
N VAL A 33 -10.32 -0.08 12.64
CA VAL A 33 -9.84 0.20 13.98
C VAL A 33 -9.90 -1.05 14.87
N GLY A 34 -9.02 -1.11 15.85
CA GLY A 34 -8.98 -2.21 16.81
C GLY A 34 -7.66 -2.21 17.60
N PRO A 35 -7.56 -2.99 18.68
CA PRO A 35 -6.34 -3.11 19.46
C PRO A 35 -5.19 -3.72 18.65
N SER A 36 -3.95 -3.62 19.17
CA SER A 36 -2.81 -4.32 18.59
C SER A 36 -3.07 -5.81 18.53
N GLY A 37 -2.69 -6.48 17.43
CA GLY A 37 -2.91 -7.91 17.24
C GLY A 37 -4.32 -8.32 16.78
N SER A 38 -5.24 -7.37 16.55
CA SER A 38 -6.61 -7.69 16.08
C SER A 38 -6.71 -8.05 14.59
N GLY A 39 -5.60 -8.20 13.88
CA GLY A 39 -5.59 -8.62 12.48
C GLY A 39 -5.73 -7.49 11.45
N LYS A 40 -5.60 -6.19 11.83
CA LYS A 40 -5.71 -5.06 10.90
C LYS A 40 -4.71 -5.15 9.75
N THR A 41 -3.42 -5.25 10.08
CA THR A 41 -2.34 -5.41 9.09
C THR A 41 -2.53 -6.67 8.26
N THR A 42 -2.93 -7.80 8.88
CA THR A 42 -3.22 -9.05 8.17
C THR A 42 -4.39 -8.87 7.19
N THR A 43 -5.45 -8.18 7.59
CA THR A 43 -6.57 -7.85 6.67
C THR A 43 -6.08 -7.04 5.47
N LEU A 44 -5.21 -6.07 5.70
CA LEU A 44 -4.64 -5.22 4.66
C LEU A 44 -3.71 -6.04 3.73
N THR A 45 -2.83 -6.89 4.27
CA THR A 45 -1.92 -7.72 3.46
C THR A 45 -2.67 -8.73 2.59
N LEU A 46 -3.76 -9.31 3.12
CA LEU A 46 -4.64 -10.18 2.34
C LEU A 46 -5.40 -9.40 1.25
N ALA A 47 -5.97 -8.23 1.58
CA ALA A 47 -6.63 -7.37 0.61
C ALA A 47 -5.69 -6.90 -0.49
N GLY A 48 -4.42 -6.66 -0.16
CA GLY A 48 -3.35 -6.28 -1.10
C GLY A 48 -2.72 -7.44 -1.86
N ALA A 49 -3.18 -8.68 -1.63
CA ALA A 49 -2.58 -9.91 -2.19
C ALA A 49 -1.07 -10.06 -1.88
N LEU A 50 -0.62 -9.53 -0.74
CA LEU A 50 0.74 -9.78 -0.22
C LEU A 50 0.80 -11.12 0.51
N GLU A 51 -0.33 -11.57 1.03
CA GLU A 51 -0.55 -12.87 1.66
C GLU A 51 -1.76 -13.56 1.02
N GLU A 52 -1.81 -14.88 1.09
CA GLU A 52 -2.93 -15.67 0.61
C GLU A 52 -3.81 -16.15 1.77
N PRO A 53 -5.15 -16.04 1.67
CA PRO A 53 -6.02 -16.55 2.70
C PRO A 53 -5.90 -18.07 2.81
N LYS A 54 -5.98 -18.61 4.02
CA LYS A 54 -5.99 -20.07 4.26
C LYS A 54 -7.32 -20.71 3.84
N SER A 55 -8.41 -19.94 3.93
CA SER A 55 -9.71 -20.29 3.37
C SER A 55 -10.50 -19.02 3.02
N GLY A 56 -11.57 -19.18 2.26
CA GLY A 56 -12.33 -18.06 1.72
C GLY A 56 -11.69 -17.41 0.51
N CYS A 57 -12.08 -16.20 0.18
CA CYS A 57 -11.56 -15.49 -0.97
C CYS A 57 -11.57 -13.98 -0.79
N VAL A 58 -10.61 -13.31 -1.43
CA VAL A 58 -10.63 -11.86 -1.66
C VAL A 58 -11.18 -11.63 -3.06
N CYS A 59 -12.16 -10.72 -3.18
CA CYS A 59 -12.79 -10.41 -4.46
C CYS A 59 -12.58 -8.93 -4.80
N PHE A 60 -12.33 -8.65 -6.06
CA PHE A 60 -12.29 -7.31 -6.64
C PHE A 60 -13.36 -7.22 -7.75
N GLU A 61 -14.30 -6.29 -7.62
CA GLU A 61 -15.46 -6.15 -8.54
C GLU A 61 -16.20 -7.47 -8.79
N GLY A 62 -16.41 -8.24 -7.72
CA GLY A 62 -17.11 -9.51 -7.75
C GLY A 62 -16.28 -10.73 -8.17
N LYS A 63 -15.10 -10.52 -8.77
CA LYS A 63 -14.16 -11.57 -9.19
C LYS A 63 -13.16 -11.93 -8.10
N ASP A 64 -12.91 -13.21 -7.91
CA ASP A 64 -11.81 -13.67 -7.07
C ASP A 64 -10.47 -13.18 -7.62
N ILE A 65 -9.61 -12.62 -6.77
CA ILE A 65 -8.30 -12.10 -7.20
C ILE A 65 -7.37 -13.21 -7.71
N ARG A 66 -7.62 -14.47 -7.35
CA ARG A 66 -6.92 -15.64 -7.91
C ARG A 66 -7.15 -15.77 -9.41
N GLU A 67 -8.37 -15.48 -9.87
CA GLU A 67 -8.71 -15.51 -11.31
C GLU A 67 -8.07 -14.33 -12.08
N ILE A 68 -7.85 -13.19 -11.41
CA ILE A 68 -7.14 -12.05 -11.97
C ILE A 68 -5.64 -12.35 -12.06
N GLY A 69 -5.13 -13.14 -11.11
CA GLY A 69 -3.72 -13.39 -10.84
C GLY A 69 -3.13 -12.35 -9.89
N TYR A 70 -2.54 -12.81 -8.77
CA TYR A 70 -2.02 -11.95 -7.70
C TYR A 70 -1.07 -10.85 -8.17
N THR A 71 -0.12 -11.19 -9.06
CA THR A 71 0.83 -10.20 -9.60
C THR A 71 0.12 -9.13 -10.43
N ARG A 72 -0.80 -9.53 -11.30
CA ARG A 72 -1.57 -8.59 -12.12
C ARG A 72 -2.45 -7.70 -11.24
N TYR A 73 -3.10 -8.27 -10.24
CA TYR A 73 -3.93 -7.54 -9.28
C TYR A 73 -3.10 -6.47 -8.55
N ARG A 74 -1.96 -6.85 -7.96
CA ARG A 74 -1.06 -5.89 -7.30
C ARG A 74 -0.58 -4.79 -8.23
N ASN A 75 -0.14 -5.15 -9.43
CA ASN A 75 0.47 -4.20 -10.36
C ASN A 75 -0.53 -3.25 -11.05
N SER A 76 -1.83 -3.57 -11.04
CA SER A 76 -2.82 -2.75 -11.75
C SER A 76 -3.92 -2.17 -10.87
N LYS A 77 -4.25 -2.81 -9.74
CA LYS A 77 -5.42 -2.44 -8.94
C LYS A 77 -5.06 -1.81 -7.60
N ILE A 78 -3.88 -2.10 -7.06
CA ILE A 78 -3.54 -1.79 -5.67
C ILE A 78 -2.36 -0.81 -5.58
N GLY A 79 -2.52 0.24 -4.78
CA GLY A 79 -1.43 1.05 -4.25
C GLY A 79 -1.33 0.82 -2.74
N ILE A 80 -0.13 0.61 -2.20
CA ILE A 80 0.05 0.34 -0.77
C ILE A 80 0.97 1.39 -0.16
N VAL A 81 0.52 1.95 0.96
CA VAL A 81 1.31 2.80 1.87
C VAL A 81 1.59 1.99 3.12
N PHE A 82 2.85 1.69 3.37
CA PHE A 82 3.29 0.91 4.53
C PHE A 82 3.68 1.83 5.69
N GLN A 83 3.52 1.36 6.91
CA GLN A 83 3.98 2.05 8.12
C GLN A 83 5.49 2.36 8.07
N ALA A 84 6.32 1.42 7.59
CA ALA A 84 7.77 1.56 7.47
C ALA A 84 8.22 2.19 6.14
N TYR A 85 7.35 2.91 5.42
CA TYR A 85 7.55 3.55 4.13
C TYR A 85 7.95 2.60 2.99
N ASN A 86 8.82 1.63 3.21
CA ASN A 86 9.37 0.68 2.23
C ASN A 86 9.89 1.37 0.96
N LEU A 87 10.58 2.49 1.15
CA LEU A 87 11.27 3.21 0.08
C LEU A 87 12.61 2.53 -0.22
N LEU A 88 13.03 2.60 -1.48
CA LEU A 88 14.32 2.08 -1.92
C LEU A 88 15.42 3.06 -1.48
N PRO A 89 16.30 2.67 -0.53
CA PRO A 89 17.19 3.61 0.16
C PRO A 89 18.31 4.17 -0.71
N TYR A 90 18.60 3.53 -1.83
CA TYR A 90 19.60 3.94 -2.82
C TYR A 90 19.03 4.82 -3.95
N LEU A 91 17.73 5.03 -3.97
CA LEU A 91 17.04 5.90 -4.93
C LEU A 91 16.68 7.24 -4.29
N THR A 92 16.56 8.26 -5.13
CA THR A 92 15.98 9.55 -4.76
C THR A 92 14.46 9.46 -4.61
N PRO A 93 13.77 10.44 -4.00
CA PRO A 93 12.32 10.54 -4.01
C PRO A 93 11.70 10.40 -5.40
N LEU A 94 12.24 11.12 -6.39
CA LEU A 94 11.76 11.06 -7.75
C LEU A 94 11.90 9.66 -8.35
N GLU A 95 13.04 9.02 -8.17
CA GLU A 95 13.29 7.66 -8.67
C GLU A 95 12.42 6.61 -7.97
N ASN A 96 12.13 6.75 -6.68
CA ASN A 96 11.20 5.87 -5.96
C ASN A 96 9.79 5.90 -6.57
N VAL A 97 9.30 7.08 -6.95
CA VAL A 97 8.00 7.23 -7.61
C VAL A 97 8.04 6.69 -9.03
N LEU A 98 9.09 7.00 -9.79
CA LEU A 98 9.27 6.50 -11.16
C LEU A 98 9.36 4.98 -11.21
N ALA A 99 10.08 4.35 -10.29
CA ALA A 99 10.19 2.90 -10.21
C ALA A 99 8.80 2.21 -10.08
N ALA A 100 7.89 2.76 -9.27
CA ALA A 100 6.54 2.25 -9.17
C ALA A 100 5.76 2.41 -10.49
N MET A 101 5.93 3.54 -11.18
CA MET A 101 5.31 3.78 -12.49
C MET A 101 5.87 2.89 -13.61
N GLU A 102 7.08 2.33 -13.45
CA GLU A 102 7.64 1.36 -14.40
C GLU A 102 7.09 -0.05 -14.20
N ILE A 103 6.80 -0.41 -12.95
CA ILE A 103 6.31 -1.75 -12.60
C ILE A 103 4.80 -1.89 -12.87
N THR A 104 4.03 -0.81 -12.74
CA THR A 104 2.57 -0.88 -12.92
C THR A 104 2.21 -1.26 -14.35
N SER A 105 1.13 -2.05 -14.48
CA SER A 105 0.52 -2.36 -15.77
C SER A 105 -0.40 -1.25 -16.30
N ASN A 106 -0.65 -0.22 -15.50
CA ASN A 106 -1.50 0.90 -15.88
C ASN A 106 -0.75 1.86 -16.80
N PRO A 107 -1.37 2.37 -17.87
CA PRO A 107 -0.74 3.31 -18.76
C PRO A 107 -0.55 4.67 -18.07
N ILE A 108 0.69 5.15 -18.05
CA ILE A 108 1.04 6.46 -17.48
C ILE A 108 1.82 7.24 -18.52
N LYS A 109 1.26 8.38 -18.94
CA LYS A 109 1.91 9.32 -19.85
C LYS A 109 2.82 10.27 -19.04
N ASN A 110 3.91 10.72 -19.66
CA ASN A 110 4.81 11.73 -19.09
C ASN A 110 5.22 11.40 -17.64
N LYS A 111 5.67 10.16 -17.39
CA LYS A 111 5.95 9.64 -16.04
C LYS A 111 6.76 10.60 -15.20
N LYS A 112 7.81 11.22 -15.74
CA LYS A 112 8.69 12.13 -15.00
C LYS A 112 7.98 13.40 -14.55
N GLU A 113 7.18 14.01 -15.41
CA GLU A 113 6.38 15.19 -15.08
C GLU A 113 5.31 14.84 -14.04
N ARG A 114 4.63 13.72 -14.25
CA ARG A 114 3.63 13.23 -13.31
C ARG A 114 4.22 12.93 -11.93
N ALA A 115 5.40 12.33 -11.86
CA ALA A 115 6.09 12.06 -10.60
C ALA A 115 6.46 13.37 -9.88
N ARG A 116 7.00 14.37 -10.61
CA ARG A 116 7.30 15.69 -10.04
C ARG A 116 6.05 16.41 -9.54
N GLU A 117 4.97 16.41 -10.32
CA GLU A 117 3.68 17.00 -9.93
C GLU A 117 3.18 16.38 -8.61
N LEU A 118 3.19 15.06 -8.50
CA LEU A 118 2.73 14.36 -7.30
C LEU A 118 3.61 14.70 -6.08
N LEU A 119 4.92 14.68 -6.24
CA LEU A 119 5.85 15.03 -5.16
C LEU A 119 5.67 16.49 -4.71
N THR A 120 5.51 17.43 -5.66
CA THR A 120 5.23 18.84 -5.34
C THR A 120 3.92 18.99 -4.56
N ARG A 121 2.86 18.29 -4.96
CA ARG A 121 1.57 18.27 -4.24
C ARG A 121 1.71 17.70 -2.81
N MET A 122 2.67 16.81 -2.59
CA MET A 122 3.01 16.28 -1.27
C MET A 122 3.98 17.19 -0.50
N GLY A 123 4.29 18.39 -1.00
CA GLY A 123 5.18 19.33 -0.33
C GLY A 123 6.67 18.95 -0.39
N ILE A 124 7.06 18.10 -1.32
CA ILE A 124 8.48 17.77 -1.59
C ILE A 124 9.03 18.77 -2.61
N THR A 125 10.06 19.52 -2.21
CA THR A 125 10.68 20.53 -3.08
C THR A 125 11.54 19.89 -4.18
N GLU A 126 11.82 20.64 -5.24
CA GLU A 126 12.65 20.16 -6.35
C GLU A 126 14.06 19.70 -5.92
N ASP A 127 14.65 20.40 -4.96
CA ASP A 127 15.93 20.02 -4.37
C ASP A 127 15.83 18.69 -3.59
N GLN A 128 14.77 18.50 -2.80
CA GLN A 128 14.51 17.27 -2.08
C GLN A 128 14.25 16.07 -3.01
N MET A 129 13.57 16.29 -4.15
CA MET A 129 13.30 15.23 -5.14
C MET A 129 14.56 14.55 -5.67
N ASN A 130 15.68 15.26 -5.66
CA ASN A 130 16.96 14.81 -6.21
C ASN A 130 17.99 14.43 -5.14
N ARG A 131 17.64 14.52 -3.84
CA ARG A 131 18.51 14.09 -2.73
C ARG A 131 18.37 12.59 -2.47
N ASN A 132 19.35 12.05 -1.74
CA ASN A 132 19.19 10.69 -1.20
C ASN A 132 18.00 10.64 -0.22
N ILE A 133 17.15 9.63 -0.37
CA ILE A 133 15.91 9.47 0.42
C ILE A 133 16.16 9.46 1.94
N ASN A 134 17.29 8.92 2.38
CA ASN A 134 17.66 8.85 3.80
C ASN A 134 18.00 10.21 4.43
N LYS A 135 18.11 11.27 3.63
CA LYS A 135 18.30 12.66 4.11
C LYS A 135 16.99 13.40 4.32
N LEU A 136 15.87 12.78 4.03
CA LEU A 136 14.55 13.31 4.28
C LEU A 136 14.09 12.93 5.70
N SER A 137 13.30 13.81 6.33
CA SER A 137 12.62 13.50 7.58
C SER A 137 11.63 12.34 7.42
N GLY A 138 11.21 11.72 8.53
CA GLY A 138 10.21 10.64 8.51
C GLY A 138 8.91 11.06 7.82
N GLY A 139 8.41 12.27 8.12
CA GLY A 139 7.22 12.82 7.48
C GLY A 139 7.39 13.05 5.98
N GLU A 140 8.58 13.52 5.54
CA GLU A 140 8.88 13.66 4.10
C GLU A 140 8.95 12.32 3.41
N GLN A 141 9.59 11.32 4.01
CA GLN A 141 9.63 9.95 3.49
C GLN A 141 8.21 9.35 3.38
N GLN A 142 7.36 9.58 4.37
CA GLN A 142 5.95 9.15 4.33
C GLN A 142 5.21 9.80 3.16
N ARG A 143 5.37 11.09 2.94
CA ARG A 143 4.76 11.80 1.80
C ARG A 143 5.26 11.27 0.46
N VAL A 144 6.53 10.89 0.35
CA VAL A 144 7.08 10.21 -0.84
C VAL A 144 6.44 8.83 -1.02
N ALA A 145 6.26 8.06 0.05
CA ALA A 145 5.59 6.75 -0.01
C ALA A 145 4.13 6.87 -0.47
N ILE A 146 3.42 7.89 -0.01
CA ILE A 146 2.06 8.20 -0.47
C ILE A 146 2.08 8.58 -1.96
N ALA A 147 2.96 9.50 -2.38
CA ALA A 147 3.10 9.87 -3.79
C ALA A 147 3.36 8.65 -4.68
N ARG A 148 4.24 7.75 -4.24
CA ARG A 148 4.53 6.49 -4.92
C ARG A 148 3.29 5.61 -5.06
N ALA A 149 2.50 5.43 -4.00
CA ALA A 149 1.31 4.58 -4.03
C ALA A 149 0.24 5.10 -5.00
N ILE A 150 -0.01 6.42 -5.00
CA ILE A 150 -1.02 7.03 -5.90
C ILE A 150 -0.52 7.20 -7.34
N SER A 151 0.79 7.17 -7.57
CA SER A 151 1.40 7.38 -8.89
C SER A 151 1.05 6.30 -9.91
N THR A 152 0.68 5.12 -9.45
CA THR A 152 0.40 3.95 -10.29
C THR A 152 -1.01 3.95 -10.89
N ASN A 153 -1.84 4.95 -10.63
CA ASN A 153 -3.26 4.98 -11.01
C ASN A 153 -4.02 3.74 -10.51
N ALA A 154 -3.67 3.25 -9.34
CA ALA A 154 -4.36 2.13 -8.69
C ALA A 154 -5.81 2.51 -8.34
N GLU A 155 -6.71 1.54 -8.41
CA GLU A 155 -8.14 1.74 -8.10
C GLU A 155 -8.43 1.68 -6.60
N VAL A 156 -7.56 1.03 -5.83
CA VAL A 156 -7.65 0.90 -4.36
C VAL A 156 -6.34 1.32 -3.74
N ILE A 157 -6.39 2.18 -2.75
CA ILE A 157 -5.24 2.52 -1.91
C ILE A 157 -5.44 1.86 -0.54
N LEU A 158 -4.47 1.07 -0.16
CA LEU A 158 -4.39 0.45 1.17
C LEU A 158 -3.32 1.18 1.97
N ALA A 159 -3.62 1.57 3.20
CA ALA A 159 -2.68 2.29 4.05
C ALA A 159 -2.63 1.66 5.45
N ASP A 160 -1.45 1.25 5.87
CA ASP A 160 -1.20 0.72 7.20
C ASP A 160 -0.56 1.81 8.05
N GLU A 161 -1.29 2.32 9.02
CA GLU A 161 -0.87 3.39 9.94
C GLU A 161 -0.19 4.59 9.24
N PRO A 162 -0.82 5.20 8.20
CA PRO A 162 -0.15 6.19 7.35
C PRO A 162 0.26 7.49 8.06
N THR A 163 -0.19 7.68 9.29
CA THR A 163 0.13 8.84 10.13
C THR A 163 0.93 8.49 11.37
N GLY A 164 1.21 7.21 11.61
CA GLY A 164 1.85 6.74 12.85
C GLY A 164 3.26 7.29 13.12
N ASN A 165 3.93 7.78 12.10
CA ASN A 165 5.28 8.36 12.19
C ASN A 165 5.30 9.88 11.90
N LEU A 166 4.13 10.54 11.87
CA LEU A 166 4.04 11.99 11.75
C LEU A 166 4.02 12.60 13.15
N ASP A 167 4.85 13.62 13.37
CA ASP A 167 4.75 14.44 14.57
C ASP A 167 3.38 15.11 14.63
N VAL A 168 2.85 15.27 15.84
CA VAL A 168 1.48 15.77 16.10
C VAL A 168 1.25 17.19 15.57
N ASP A 169 2.32 17.89 15.17
CA ASP A 169 2.32 19.28 14.70
C ASP A 169 2.49 19.41 13.16
N THR A 170 2.23 18.34 12.41
CA THR A 170 2.37 18.37 10.93
C THR A 170 1.04 18.16 10.21
#